data_201af5f45fd53951529ccd9f76a16841
#
_entry.id   201af5f45fd53951529ccd9f76a16841
#
_cell.length_a   1.000
_cell.length_b   1.000
_cell.length_c   1.000
_cell.angle_alpha   90.00
_cell.angle_beta   90.00
_cell.angle_gamma   90.00
#
_symmetry.space_group_name_H-M   'P 1'
#
loop_
_entity.id
_entity.type
_entity.pdbx_description
1 polymer ?
#
loop_
_entity_poly.entity_id
_entity_poly.type
_entity_poly.pdbx_seq_one_letter_code
_entity_poly.pdbx_strand_id
1 'polypeptide(L)'
;MATQELRKRANWQTISGAKALGVEKLFQKALQEALDSVYPEQFVVERHPKELKEIYSTYSLPSAVLKKIYNIDMSEKKKNGKPKYQWGVSMDFVIRSNRNGKALFGEIKRQNGWIETTNMKAGRGNAHERSCKYFTPGLMKVIRKAGGLSDEILPFWIVYVGDMLDFFENNLLPYLL
;
A
#
# COMPACT_ATOMS: atom_id res chain seq x y z
N MET A 1 6.96 16.66 28.41
CA MET A 1 5.69 16.63 27.62
C MET A 1 5.81 15.84 26.32
N ALA A 2 6.82 16.03 25.49
CA ALA A 2 7.03 15.28 24.21
C ALA A 2 7.03 13.74 24.35
N THR A 3 7.57 13.20 25.41
CA THR A 3 7.66 11.75 25.65
C THR A 3 6.31 11.06 25.89
N GLN A 4 5.33 11.76 26.46
CA GLN A 4 4.00 11.19 26.73
C GLN A 4 3.13 11.16 25.47
N GLU A 5 3.23 12.16 24.62
CA GLU A 5 2.54 12.21 23.33
C GLU A 5 3.10 11.19 22.33
N LEU A 6 4.42 10.98 22.32
CA LEU A 6 5.07 9.94 21.51
C LEU A 6 4.65 8.53 21.93
N ARG A 7 4.49 8.27 23.24
CA ARG A 7 3.97 6.99 23.73
C ARG A 7 2.51 6.77 23.34
N LYS A 8 1.66 7.80 23.43
CA LYS A 8 0.27 7.72 22.97
C LYS A 8 0.19 7.42 21.47
N ARG A 9 1.04 8.05 20.66
CA ARG A 9 1.13 7.81 19.23
C ARG A 9 1.60 6.39 18.91
N ALA A 10 2.60 5.87 19.62
CA ALA A 10 3.10 4.50 19.45
C ALA A 10 2.02 3.45 19.78
N ASN A 11 1.30 3.62 20.89
CA ASN A 11 0.19 2.75 21.26
C ASN A 11 -0.94 2.78 20.22
N TRP A 12 -1.30 3.97 19.74
CA TRP A 12 -2.30 4.12 18.69
C TRP A 12 -1.85 3.42 17.37
N GLN A 13 -0.59 3.57 16.99
CA GLN A 13 -0.03 2.89 15.82
C GLN A 13 -0.06 1.37 15.95
N THR A 14 0.21 0.84 17.14
CA THR A 14 0.16 -0.60 17.40
C THR A 14 -1.25 -1.15 17.27
N ILE A 15 -2.24 -0.50 17.88
CA ILE A 15 -3.65 -0.89 17.82
C ILE A 15 -4.19 -0.77 16.39
N SER A 16 -3.89 0.33 15.73
CA SER A 16 -4.26 0.60 14.35
C SER A 16 -3.64 -0.42 13.38
N GLY A 17 -2.37 -0.79 13.59
CA GLY A 17 -1.67 -1.79 12.79
C GLY A 17 -2.28 -3.20 12.96
N ALA A 18 -2.63 -3.60 14.17
CA ALA A 18 -3.26 -4.89 14.43
C ALA A 18 -4.65 -4.99 13.76
N LYS A 19 -5.45 -3.92 13.83
CA LYS A 19 -6.76 -3.84 13.13
C LYS A 19 -6.58 -3.86 11.60
N ALA A 20 -5.57 -3.20 11.06
CA ALA A 20 -5.27 -3.20 9.63
C ALA A 20 -4.94 -4.62 9.13
N LEU A 21 -4.08 -5.35 9.83
CA LEU A 21 -3.75 -6.74 9.51
C LEU A 21 -4.98 -7.66 9.47
N GLY A 22 -5.94 -7.45 10.35
CA GLY A 22 -7.21 -8.18 10.35
C GLY A 22 -8.02 -7.91 9.07
N VAL A 23 -8.16 -6.65 8.70
CA VAL A 23 -8.86 -6.23 7.47
C VAL A 23 -8.19 -6.79 6.21
N GLU A 24 -6.86 -6.71 6.13
CA GLU A 24 -6.12 -7.26 4.99
C GLU A 24 -6.32 -8.77 4.82
N LYS A 25 -6.35 -9.53 5.92
CA LYS A 25 -6.61 -10.98 5.89
C LYS A 25 -8.01 -11.29 5.42
N LEU A 26 -9.01 -10.59 5.95
CA LEU A 26 -10.41 -10.78 5.56
C LEU A 26 -10.63 -10.42 4.09
N PHE A 27 -10.04 -9.31 3.64
CA PHE A 27 -10.11 -8.89 2.25
C PHE A 27 -9.47 -9.92 1.32
N GLN A 28 -8.26 -10.40 1.64
CA GLN A 28 -7.59 -11.44 0.84
C GLN A 28 -8.47 -12.67 0.69
N LYS A 29 -9.03 -13.16 1.80
CA LYS A 29 -9.88 -14.34 1.79
C LYS A 29 -11.12 -14.13 0.92
N ALA A 30 -11.84 -13.04 1.13
CA ALA A 30 -13.04 -12.71 0.37
C ALA A 30 -12.75 -12.53 -1.13
N LEU A 31 -11.63 -11.88 -1.46
CA LEU A 31 -11.21 -11.70 -2.84
C LEU A 31 -10.83 -13.04 -3.50
N GLN A 32 -10.13 -13.93 -2.80
CA GLN A 32 -9.82 -15.27 -3.30
C GLN A 32 -11.09 -16.06 -3.55
N GLU A 33 -12.00 -16.11 -2.59
CA GLU A 33 -13.29 -16.80 -2.72
C GLU A 33 -14.12 -16.26 -3.90
N ALA A 34 -14.17 -14.94 -4.07
CA ALA A 34 -14.85 -14.32 -5.20
C ALA A 34 -14.20 -14.66 -6.55
N LEU A 35 -12.87 -14.68 -6.64
CA LEU A 35 -12.17 -15.09 -7.85
C LEU A 35 -12.39 -16.57 -8.16
N ASP A 36 -12.32 -17.42 -7.17
CA ASP A 36 -12.52 -18.87 -7.34
C ASP A 36 -13.95 -19.24 -7.75
N SER A 37 -14.93 -18.43 -7.32
CA SER A 37 -16.33 -18.63 -7.74
C SER A 37 -16.58 -18.35 -9.22
N VAL A 38 -15.82 -17.43 -9.81
CA VAL A 38 -15.98 -17.03 -11.24
C VAL A 38 -14.92 -17.65 -12.13
N TYR A 39 -13.70 -17.79 -11.63
CA TYR A 39 -12.52 -18.26 -12.35
C TYR A 39 -11.76 -19.32 -11.53
N PRO A 40 -12.32 -20.52 -11.34
CA PRO A 40 -11.72 -21.55 -10.49
C PRO A 40 -10.25 -21.80 -10.84
N GLU A 41 -9.39 -21.76 -9.84
CA GLU A 41 -7.95 -22.04 -9.92
C GLU A 41 -7.12 -21.16 -10.88
N GLN A 42 -7.73 -20.11 -11.48
CA GLN A 42 -7.01 -19.25 -12.42
C GLN A 42 -6.17 -18.16 -11.77
N PHE A 43 -6.50 -17.78 -10.54
CA PHE A 43 -5.83 -16.68 -9.84
C PHE A 43 -5.49 -17.04 -8.40
N VAL A 44 -4.39 -16.48 -7.91
CA VAL A 44 -3.98 -16.55 -6.51
C VAL A 44 -3.83 -15.15 -5.95
N VAL A 45 -4.38 -14.92 -4.76
CA VAL A 45 -4.23 -13.66 -4.01
C VAL A 45 -3.20 -13.85 -2.91
N GLU A 46 -2.07 -13.17 -3.03
CA GLU A 46 -0.99 -13.19 -2.03
C GLU A 46 -0.92 -11.86 -1.28
N ARG A 47 -0.47 -11.91 -0.03
CA ARG A 47 -0.27 -10.72 0.80
C ARG A 47 1.18 -10.30 0.81
N HIS A 48 1.41 -8.98 0.92
CA HIS A 48 2.72 -8.37 1.07
C HIS A 48 3.75 -8.85 0.02
N PRO A 49 3.45 -8.67 -1.28
CA PRO A 49 4.36 -9.06 -2.34
C PRO A 49 5.73 -8.41 -2.16
N LYS A 50 6.79 -9.17 -2.44
CA LYS A 50 8.17 -8.72 -2.16
C LYS A 50 8.81 -8.02 -3.36
N GLU A 51 8.31 -8.24 -4.56
CA GLU A 51 8.90 -7.82 -5.83
C GLU A 51 9.09 -6.31 -5.93
N LEU A 52 8.17 -5.55 -5.32
CA LEU A 52 8.23 -4.11 -5.34
C LEU A 52 9.11 -3.49 -4.24
N LYS A 53 9.61 -4.30 -3.30
CA LYS A 53 10.39 -3.79 -2.17
C LYS A 53 11.78 -3.28 -2.55
N GLU A 54 12.33 -3.73 -3.67
CA GLU A 54 13.67 -3.40 -4.12
C GLU A 54 13.71 -2.47 -5.33
N ILE A 55 12.55 -2.05 -5.79
CA ILE A 55 12.37 -1.30 -7.03
C ILE A 55 13.18 -0.01 -7.07
N TYR A 56 13.27 0.70 -5.95
CA TYR A 56 14.05 1.93 -5.91
C TYR A 56 15.56 1.70 -5.90
N SER A 57 16.04 0.52 -5.54
CA SER A 57 17.46 0.21 -5.65
C SER A 57 17.93 0.15 -7.09
N THR A 58 17.05 -0.23 -8.01
CA THR A 58 17.33 -0.34 -9.45
C THR A 58 17.15 1.00 -10.20
N TYR A 59 16.33 1.89 -9.67
CA TYR A 59 15.99 3.20 -10.29
C TYR A 59 16.42 4.40 -9.46
N SER A 60 17.17 4.17 -8.38
CA SER A 60 17.70 5.24 -7.54
C SER A 60 18.73 6.09 -8.31
N LEU A 61 18.93 7.29 -7.82
CA LEU A 61 20.04 8.13 -8.25
C LEU A 61 21.37 7.37 -8.12
N PRO A 62 22.35 7.62 -8.99
CA PRO A 62 23.68 7.01 -8.86
C PRO A 62 24.20 7.13 -7.43
N SER A 63 24.85 6.09 -6.92
CA SER A 63 25.35 6.04 -5.53
C SER A 63 26.22 7.22 -5.16
N ALA A 64 27.01 7.73 -6.11
CA ALA A 64 27.82 8.93 -5.93
C ALA A 64 26.98 10.19 -5.65
N VAL A 65 25.83 10.33 -6.33
CA VAL A 65 24.90 11.45 -6.15
C VAL A 65 24.21 11.33 -4.80
N LEU A 66 23.74 10.14 -4.44
CA LEU A 66 23.12 9.88 -3.14
C LEU A 66 24.07 10.19 -1.98
N LYS A 67 25.34 9.79 -2.10
CA LYS A 67 26.36 10.08 -1.10
C LYS A 67 26.67 11.56 -0.99
N LYS A 68 26.83 12.24 -2.14
CA LYS A 68 27.21 13.65 -2.19
C LYS A 68 26.10 14.60 -1.74
N ILE A 69 24.87 14.37 -2.16
CA ILE A 69 23.74 15.30 -1.92
C ILE A 69 23.02 14.96 -0.61
N TYR A 70 22.78 13.68 -0.35
CA TYR A 70 21.94 13.22 0.75
C TYR A 70 22.72 12.55 1.87
N ASN A 71 24.05 12.46 1.77
CA ASN A 71 24.92 11.75 2.69
C ASN A 71 24.47 10.29 2.95
N ILE A 72 23.98 9.63 1.90
CA ILE A 72 23.47 8.25 1.94
C ILE A 72 24.48 7.33 1.28
N ASP A 73 25.02 6.41 2.05
CA ASP A 73 25.85 5.33 1.54
C ASP A 73 25.04 4.04 1.40
N MET A 74 24.78 3.64 0.15
CA MET A 74 23.98 2.44 -0.16
C MET A 74 24.66 1.13 0.26
N SER A 75 25.98 1.15 0.54
CA SER A 75 26.72 -0.02 1.03
C SER A 75 26.49 -0.28 2.52
N GLU A 76 25.96 0.70 3.26
CA GLU A 76 25.74 0.56 4.68
C GLU A 76 24.74 -0.54 5.03
N LYS A 77 25.08 -1.33 6.03
CA LYS A 77 24.23 -2.40 6.56
C LYS A 77 23.76 -2.09 7.98
N LYS A 78 22.57 -2.57 8.31
CA LYS A 78 22.06 -2.59 9.68
C LYS A 78 22.82 -3.65 10.51
N LYS A 79 22.70 -3.60 11.85
CA LYS A 79 23.32 -4.59 12.76
C LYS A 79 22.99 -6.05 12.42
N ASN A 80 21.84 -6.30 11.78
CA ASN A 80 21.42 -7.64 11.35
C ASN A 80 21.88 -8.02 9.92
N GLY A 81 22.84 -7.29 9.34
CA GLY A 81 23.41 -7.55 8.02
C GLY A 81 22.53 -7.12 6.83
N LYS A 82 21.28 -6.71 7.06
CA LYS A 82 20.40 -6.22 5.99
C LYS A 82 20.81 -4.83 5.51
N PRO A 83 20.58 -4.48 4.23
CA PRO A 83 20.82 -3.12 3.75
C PRO A 83 20.16 -2.08 4.64
N LYS A 84 20.90 -1.02 4.99
CA LYS A 84 20.38 0.08 5.81
C LYS A 84 19.32 0.89 5.03
N TYR A 85 19.59 1.10 3.77
CA TYR A 85 18.73 1.83 2.86
C TYR A 85 18.12 0.84 1.86
N GLN A 86 16.86 0.54 2.05
CA GLN A 86 16.04 -0.21 1.12
C GLN A 86 14.81 0.63 0.83
N TRP A 87 14.68 1.04 -0.41
CA TRP A 87 13.53 1.82 -0.85
C TRP A 87 12.74 1.03 -1.88
N GLY A 88 11.51 0.81 -1.54
CA GLY A 88 10.57 0.14 -2.41
C GLY A 88 9.16 0.52 -2.04
N VAL A 89 8.22 0.03 -2.82
CA VAL A 89 6.80 0.11 -2.53
C VAL A 89 6.40 -1.18 -1.86
N SER A 90 5.76 -1.09 -0.71
CA SER A 90 5.10 -2.23 -0.08
C SER A 90 3.62 -2.13 -0.44
N MET A 91 3.14 -3.02 -1.30
CA MET A 91 1.72 -3.20 -1.57
C MET A 91 1.14 -4.21 -0.58
N ASP A 92 -0.15 -4.09 -0.29
CA ASP A 92 -0.80 -4.94 0.69
C ASP A 92 -1.12 -6.32 0.13
N PHE A 93 -1.44 -6.42 -1.17
CA PHE A 93 -1.73 -7.68 -1.84
C PHE A 93 -1.31 -7.67 -3.32
N VAL A 94 -1.32 -8.85 -3.93
CA VAL A 94 -1.17 -9.06 -5.37
C VAL A 94 -2.08 -10.17 -5.83
N ILE A 95 -2.71 -10.00 -6.99
CA ILE A 95 -3.47 -11.03 -7.70
C ILE A 95 -2.56 -11.55 -8.82
N ARG A 96 -2.27 -12.85 -8.81
CA ARG A 96 -1.47 -13.50 -9.85
C ARG A 96 -2.31 -14.42 -10.70
N SER A 97 -2.08 -14.36 -11.99
CA SER A 97 -2.63 -15.34 -12.93
C SER A 97 -1.77 -16.61 -12.93
N ASN A 98 -2.38 -17.73 -12.61
CA ASN A 98 -1.72 -19.05 -12.69
C ASN A 98 -1.38 -19.44 -14.13
N ARG A 99 -2.09 -18.86 -15.12
CA ARG A 99 -1.91 -19.18 -16.54
C ARG A 99 -0.63 -18.56 -17.13
N ASN A 100 -0.31 -17.33 -16.80
CA ASN A 100 0.75 -16.57 -17.47
C ASN A 100 1.68 -15.80 -16.52
N GLY A 101 1.50 -15.95 -15.20
CA GLY A 101 2.31 -15.30 -14.18
C GLY A 101 2.13 -13.76 -14.08
N LYS A 102 1.23 -13.18 -14.87
CA LYS A 102 0.95 -11.74 -14.77
C LYS A 102 0.38 -11.40 -13.41
N ALA A 103 0.73 -10.23 -12.90
CA ALA A 103 0.37 -9.80 -11.55
C ALA A 103 -0.22 -8.40 -11.53
N LEU A 104 -1.35 -8.24 -10.84
CA LEU A 104 -1.96 -6.96 -10.51
C LEU A 104 -1.77 -6.68 -9.01
N PHE A 105 -1.07 -5.60 -8.70
CA PHE A 105 -0.78 -5.22 -7.32
C PHE A 105 -1.92 -4.38 -6.73
N GLY A 106 -2.10 -4.46 -5.41
CA GLY A 106 -3.15 -3.71 -4.74
C GLY A 106 -2.75 -3.17 -3.37
N GLU A 107 -3.38 -2.07 -3.03
CA GLU A 107 -3.21 -1.35 -1.77
C GLU A 107 -4.56 -1.19 -1.10
N ILE A 108 -4.64 -1.45 0.20
CA ILE A 108 -5.85 -1.27 1.00
C ILE A 108 -5.70 0.00 1.83
N LYS A 109 -6.62 0.92 1.68
CA LYS A 109 -6.70 2.14 2.49
C LYS A 109 -7.92 2.07 3.38
N ARG A 110 -7.67 1.96 4.68
CA ARG A 110 -8.72 2.02 5.68
C ARG A 110 -8.91 3.46 6.14
N GLN A 111 -10.12 3.95 6.02
CA GLN A 111 -10.54 5.23 6.60
C GLN A 111 -11.83 5.02 7.39
N ASN A 112 -11.70 5.04 8.71
CA ASN A 112 -12.86 5.15 9.60
C ASN A 112 -12.95 6.59 10.08
N GLY A 113 -14.10 7.24 9.91
CA GLY A 113 -14.34 8.63 10.30
C GLY A 113 -14.36 8.88 11.80
N TRP A 114 -14.37 7.84 12.64
CA TRP A 114 -14.53 7.96 14.09
C TRP A 114 -13.53 7.09 14.84
N ILE A 115 -13.03 7.60 15.96
CA ILE A 115 -12.33 6.79 16.96
C ILE A 115 -13.41 6.36 17.97
N GLU A 116 -13.74 5.08 17.96
CA GLU A 116 -14.81 4.46 18.76
C GLU A 116 -14.76 4.76 20.26
N THR A 117 -13.60 5.16 20.79
CA THR A 117 -13.38 5.36 22.23
C THR A 117 -13.42 6.83 22.68
N THR A 118 -13.47 7.80 21.78
CA THR A 118 -13.25 9.21 22.16
C THR A 118 -14.29 10.19 21.61
N ASN A 119 -15.28 9.75 20.84
CA ASN A 119 -16.20 10.61 20.07
C ASN A 119 -15.48 11.69 19.22
N MET A 120 -14.18 11.59 19.05
CA MET A 120 -13.41 12.49 18.21
C MET A 120 -13.32 11.94 16.80
N LYS A 121 -13.60 12.78 15.81
CA LYS A 121 -13.32 12.44 14.41
C LYS A 121 -11.84 12.13 14.29
N ALA A 122 -11.51 10.86 14.02
CA ALA A 122 -10.17 10.53 13.61
C ALA A 122 -9.85 11.37 12.39
N GLY A 123 -8.76 12.11 12.44
CA GLY A 123 -8.29 12.76 11.24
C GLY A 123 -8.26 11.73 10.11
N ARG A 124 -8.86 12.05 8.97
CA ARG A 124 -9.00 11.11 7.83
C ARG A 124 -7.67 10.62 7.27
N GLY A 125 -6.55 10.98 7.92
CA GLY A 125 -5.20 10.61 7.51
C GLY A 125 -4.88 11.07 6.09
N ASN A 126 -3.66 10.78 5.66
CA ASN A 126 -3.20 11.09 4.29
C ASN A 126 -3.44 9.92 3.32
N ALA A 127 -4.56 9.19 3.45
CA ALA A 127 -4.81 8.06 2.55
C ALA A 127 -4.87 8.52 1.10
N HIS A 128 -5.51 9.65 0.84
CA HIS A 128 -5.55 10.28 -0.47
C HIS A 128 -4.13 10.67 -0.95
N GLU A 129 -3.40 11.45 -0.17
CA GLU A 129 -2.04 11.88 -0.49
C GLU A 129 -1.10 10.69 -0.71
N ARG A 130 -1.17 9.68 0.16
CA ARG A 130 -0.36 8.46 0.03
C ARG A 130 -0.71 7.65 -1.22
N SER A 131 -1.95 7.75 -1.72
CA SER A 131 -2.36 7.08 -2.94
C SER A 131 -1.84 7.78 -4.19
N CYS A 132 -1.71 9.11 -4.18
CA CYS A 132 -1.24 9.90 -5.32
C CYS A 132 0.14 9.47 -5.83
N LYS A 133 1.02 8.97 -4.96
CA LYS A 133 2.35 8.49 -5.36
C LYS A 133 2.30 7.38 -6.41
N TYR A 134 1.27 6.52 -6.37
CA TYR A 134 1.13 5.41 -7.33
C TYR A 134 0.81 5.88 -8.74
N PHE A 135 0.25 7.08 -8.90
CA PHE A 135 -0.09 7.68 -10.18
C PHE A 135 1.08 8.41 -10.85
N THR A 136 2.26 8.38 -10.26
CA THR A 136 3.44 8.94 -10.93
C THR A 136 3.88 8.04 -12.10
N PRO A 137 4.20 8.61 -13.28
CA PRO A 137 4.54 7.82 -14.47
C PRO A 137 5.68 6.83 -14.24
N GLY A 138 6.69 7.24 -13.48
CA GLY A 138 7.84 6.40 -13.15
C GLY A 138 7.45 5.17 -12.33
N LEU A 139 6.64 5.35 -11.28
CA LEU A 139 6.22 4.26 -10.43
C LEU A 139 5.23 3.33 -11.16
N MET A 140 4.31 3.88 -11.94
CA MET A 140 3.40 3.09 -12.78
C MET A 140 4.17 2.18 -13.75
N LYS A 141 5.18 2.72 -14.45
CA LYS A 141 6.03 1.94 -15.36
C LYS A 141 6.72 0.77 -14.64
N VAL A 142 7.22 1.03 -13.45
CA VAL A 142 7.92 0.03 -12.65
C VAL A 142 6.97 -1.07 -12.17
N ILE A 143 5.78 -0.71 -11.69
CA ILE A 143 4.76 -1.67 -11.25
C ILE A 143 4.27 -2.52 -12.43
N ARG A 144 4.05 -1.91 -13.61
CA ARG A 144 3.71 -2.64 -14.85
C ARG A 144 4.76 -3.67 -15.19
N LYS A 145 6.02 -3.28 -15.20
CA LYS A 145 7.13 -4.20 -15.48
C LYS A 145 7.16 -5.37 -14.50
N ALA A 146 7.00 -5.10 -13.20
CA ALA A 146 6.96 -6.13 -12.17
C ALA A 146 5.77 -7.07 -12.33
N GLY A 147 4.63 -6.57 -12.80
CA GLY A 147 3.42 -7.36 -13.06
C GLY A 147 3.37 -8.04 -14.43
N GLY A 148 4.33 -7.79 -15.32
CA GLY A 148 4.29 -8.28 -16.70
C GLY A 148 3.09 -7.73 -17.49
N LEU A 149 2.62 -6.51 -17.17
CA LEU A 149 1.44 -5.88 -17.75
C LEU A 149 1.82 -4.97 -18.92
N SER A 150 0.90 -4.83 -19.90
CA SER A 150 1.05 -3.88 -21.00
C SER A 150 0.87 -2.43 -20.52
N ASP A 151 1.32 -1.47 -21.34
CA ASP A 151 1.28 -0.05 -21.00
C ASP A 151 -0.15 0.52 -20.91
N GLU A 152 -1.13 -0.15 -21.52
CA GLU A 152 -2.54 0.23 -21.51
C GLU A 152 -3.26 -0.13 -20.21
N ILE A 153 -2.68 -1.05 -19.41
CA ILE A 153 -3.32 -1.52 -18.18
C ILE A 153 -2.89 -0.66 -16.99
N LEU A 154 -3.86 -0.23 -16.17
CA LEU A 154 -3.57 0.34 -14.87
C LEU A 154 -2.93 -0.74 -13.99
N PRO A 155 -1.68 -0.55 -13.52
CA PRO A 155 -0.89 -1.65 -12.96
C PRO A 155 -1.19 -1.96 -11.49
N PHE A 156 -2.09 -1.24 -10.87
CA PHE A 156 -2.46 -1.42 -9.47
C PHE A 156 -3.93 -1.11 -9.22
N TRP A 157 -4.42 -1.64 -8.11
CA TRP A 157 -5.76 -1.41 -7.59
C TRP A 157 -5.67 -0.82 -6.19
N ILE A 158 -6.42 0.26 -5.92
CA ILE A 158 -6.56 0.83 -4.58
C ILE A 158 -7.96 0.55 -4.08
N VAL A 159 -8.04 -0.14 -2.95
CA VAL A 159 -9.28 -0.48 -2.28
C VAL A 159 -9.43 0.39 -1.04
N TYR A 160 -10.50 1.16 -1.00
CA TYR A 160 -10.87 1.94 0.18
C TYR A 160 -11.87 1.15 1.02
N VAL A 161 -11.58 1.00 2.31
CA VAL A 161 -12.42 0.29 3.28
C VAL A 161 -12.77 1.22 4.43
N GLY A 162 -14.05 1.30 4.79
CA GLY A 162 -14.57 2.13 5.87
C GLY A 162 -15.63 3.14 5.41
N ASP A 163 -15.87 4.15 6.21
CA ASP A 163 -17.00 5.10 6.08
C ASP A 163 -16.89 6.09 4.89
N MET A 164 -15.96 5.87 3.96
CA MET A 164 -15.79 6.77 2.82
C MET A 164 -17.00 6.77 1.87
N LEU A 165 -17.64 5.63 1.71
CA LEU A 165 -18.84 5.53 0.87
C LEU A 165 -19.97 6.39 1.41
N ASP A 166 -20.22 6.35 2.72
CA ASP A 166 -21.24 7.16 3.38
C ASP A 166 -20.99 8.67 3.18
N PHE A 167 -19.72 9.06 3.13
CA PHE A 167 -19.37 10.46 2.87
C PHE A 167 -19.64 10.87 1.42
N PHE A 168 -19.34 10.02 0.46
CA PHE A 168 -19.61 10.27 -0.96
C PHE A 168 -21.12 10.33 -1.22
N GLU A 169 -21.87 9.37 -0.71
CA GLU A 169 -23.32 9.31 -0.89
C GLU A 169 -24.03 10.50 -0.25
N ASN A 170 -23.64 10.90 0.95
CA ASN A 170 -24.32 11.96 1.68
C ASN A 170 -23.81 13.38 1.39
N ASN A 171 -22.60 13.55 0.85
CA ASN A 171 -22.01 14.88 0.69
C ASN A 171 -21.61 15.25 -0.75
N LEU A 172 -21.42 14.32 -1.65
CA LEU A 172 -20.96 14.61 -3.01
C LEU A 172 -21.96 14.21 -4.09
N LEU A 173 -22.63 13.08 -3.96
CA LEU A 173 -23.66 12.65 -4.92
C LEU A 173 -24.79 13.68 -5.13
N PRO A 174 -25.32 14.34 -4.09
CA PRO A 174 -26.34 15.38 -4.27
C PRO A 174 -25.89 16.58 -5.11
N TYR A 175 -24.58 16.80 -5.25
CA TYR A 175 -24.01 17.89 -6.05
C TYR A 175 -23.59 17.47 -7.47
N LEU A 176 -23.61 16.15 -7.77
CA LEU A 176 -23.23 15.61 -9.07
C LEU A 176 -24.42 15.13 -9.91
N LEU A 177 -25.61 15.04 -9.29
CA LEU A 177 -26.88 14.71 -9.91
C LEU A 177 -27.75 15.95 -10.07
#